data_c243782c031b64d39bbdcffe8d615e44
#
_entry.id   c243782c031b64d39bbdcffe8d615e44
#
_cell.length_a   1.000
_cell.length_b   1.000
_cell.length_c   1.000
_cell.angle_alpha   90.00
_cell.angle_beta   90.00
_cell.angle_gamma   90.00
#
_symmetry.space_group_name_H-M   'P 1'
#
loop_
_entity.id
_entity.type
_entity.pdbx_description
1 polymer ?
#
loop_
_entity_poly.entity_id
_entity_poly.type
_entity_poly.pdbx_seq_one_letter_code
_entity_poly.pdbx_strand_id
1 'polypeptide(L)'
;DLNQDGIEELLVGVEQSNGDYFISGLYYLVNEKPVLLAEGFVAGHGGARNSMNIYKGGDILELSWSSGTGEGRGVLYHLNLNQQVASKLQEQDIRVPGNKSLHSDFGKTEAELMNFKQLDWQKFESSTSTTISGEKQKAPWNPNKSAKLEAFIKGWGERLGQPNYQKGIAGGDVGADHLYTLRDDGPSEKMNAEYTDTGLGNAQYRIVERYSNWDKYPDVHSYFFAITKTGEAIVFHSPTTNGGIMYLKPTENTEIQAEFKRLVEEE
;
A
#
# COMPACT_ATOMS: atom_id res chain seq x y z
N ASP A 1 13.44 12.40 16.94
CA ASP A 1 13.21 13.85 17.00
C ASP A 1 14.08 14.52 15.95
N LEU A 2 13.54 14.67 14.73
CA LEU A 2 14.26 15.11 13.53
C LEU A 2 14.52 16.62 13.53
N ASN A 3 13.60 17.38 14.09
CA ASN A 3 13.63 18.84 14.12
C ASN A 3 14.07 19.40 15.52
N GLN A 4 14.35 18.53 16.48
CA GLN A 4 14.82 18.85 17.84
C GLN A 4 13.81 19.67 18.68
N ASP A 5 12.52 19.41 18.51
CA ASP A 5 11.46 20.06 19.30
C ASP A 5 11.02 19.24 20.53
N GLY A 6 11.61 18.06 20.73
CA GLY A 6 11.30 17.17 21.83
C GLY A 6 10.16 16.20 21.54
N ILE A 7 9.64 16.19 20.31
CA ILE A 7 8.59 15.29 19.84
C ILE A 7 9.20 14.37 18.79
N GLU A 8 8.98 13.06 18.93
CA GLU A 8 9.54 12.07 18.00
C GLU A 8 8.65 11.92 16.78
N GLU A 9 9.27 11.90 15.59
CA GLU A 9 8.65 11.49 14.36
C GLU A 9 8.69 9.97 14.22
N LEU A 10 7.70 9.41 13.53
CA LEU A 10 7.65 7.99 13.22
C LEU A 10 8.16 7.73 11.79
N LEU A 11 9.26 7.00 11.70
CA LEU A 11 9.75 6.43 10.45
C LEU A 11 9.28 4.98 10.31
N VAL A 12 8.68 4.66 9.18
CA VAL A 12 8.36 3.29 8.80
C VAL A 12 9.29 2.88 7.68
N GLY A 13 9.99 1.76 7.84
CA GLY A 13 10.99 1.30 6.88
C GLY A 13 11.05 -0.21 6.74
N VAL A 14 11.65 -0.66 5.64
CA VAL A 14 11.92 -2.05 5.33
C VAL A 14 13.42 -2.27 5.25
N GLU A 15 13.92 -3.22 6.05
CA GLU A 15 15.32 -3.64 6.00
C GLU A 15 15.62 -4.31 4.67
N GLN A 16 16.67 -3.84 3.99
CA GLN A 16 17.14 -4.38 2.72
C GLN A 16 18.17 -5.49 2.96
N SER A 17 18.39 -6.34 1.97
CA SER A 17 19.36 -7.46 2.05
C SER A 17 20.81 -7.02 2.32
N ASN A 18 21.17 -5.77 2.05
CA ASN A 18 22.47 -5.18 2.32
C ASN A 18 22.57 -4.51 3.71
N GLY A 19 21.51 -4.63 4.54
CA GLY A 19 21.43 -4.01 5.86
C GLY A 19 21.12 -2.51 5.83
N ASP A 20 20.76 -1.94 4.68
CA ASP A 20 20.18 -0.59 4.59
C ASP A 20 18.68 -0.63 4.82
N TYR A 21 18.09 0.54 5.08
CA TYR A 21 16.65 0.70 5.26
C TYR A 21 16.06 1.51 4.12
N PHE A 22 15.00 0.97 3.51
CA PHE A 22 14.15 1.72 2.60
C PHE A 22 13.00 2.31 3.40
N ILE A 23 12.93 3.64 3.45
CA ILE A 23 11.88 4.33 4.21
C ILE A 23 10.61 4.37 3.37
N SER A 24 9.57 3.72 3.86
CA SER A 24 8.26 3.66 3.22
C SER A 24 7.29 4.74 3.70
N GLY A 25 7.54 5.35 4.86
CA GLY A 25 6.71 6.45 5.35
C GLY A 25 7.39 7.25 6.45
N LEU A 26 7.15 8.56 6.44
CA LEU A 26 7.51 9.49 7.51
C LEU A 26 6.23 10.16 8.02
N TYR A 27 5.95 9.99 9.29
CA TYR A 27 4.85 10.62 10.00
C TYR A 27 5.36 11.58 11.06
N TYR A 28 4.70 12.71 11.21
CA TYR A 28 4.95 13.69 12.25
C TYR A 28 3.63 14.11 12.90
N LEU A 29 3.68 14.82 14.01
CA LEU A 29 2.47 15.27 14.70
C LEU A 29 2.10 16.70 14.29
N VAL A 30 0.82 16.93 14.06
CA VAL A 30 0.22 18.26 13.93
C VAL A 30 -0.93 18.34 14.92
N ASN A 31 -0.81 19.18 15.94
CA ASN A 31 -1.79 19.28 17.02
C ASN A 31 -2.14 17.89 17.61
N GLU A 32 -1.12 17.11 17.97
CA GLU A 32 -1.23 15.77 18.56
C GLU A 32 -1.82 14.70 17.61
N LYS A 33 -2.00 15.00 16.33
CA LYS A 33 -2.48 14.05 15.32
C LYS A 33 -1.38 13.65 14.36
N PRO A 34 -1.20 12.35 14.08
CA PRO A 34 -0.21 11.90 13.12
C PRO A 34 -0.62 12.32 11.69
N VAL A 35 0.34 12.88 10.98
CA VAL A 35 0.22 13.30 9.57
C VAL A 35 1.33 12.65 8.78
N LEU A 36 0.99 11.99 7.67
CA LEU A 36 1.97 11.48 6.72
C LEU A 36 2.55 12.65 5.94
N LEU A 37 3.87 12.83 5.99
CA LEU A 37 4.58 13.88 5.23
C LEU A 37 5.05 13.36 3.87
N ALA A 38 5.68 12.19 3.84
CA ALA A 38 6.27 11.63 2.64
C ALA A 38 6.18 10.11 2.63
N GLU A 39 6.02 9.54 1.45
CA GLU A 39 6.01 8.10 1.20
C GLU A 39 7.16 7.67 0.30
N GLY A 40 7.71 6.47 0.59
CA GLY A 40 8.61 5.78 -0.32
C GLY A 40 7.93 4.54 -0.89
N PHE A 41 7.91 4.38 -2.21
CA PHE A 41 7.41 3.18 -2.85
C PHE A 41 8.07 2.91 -4.20
N VAL A 42 7.97 1.67 -4.64
CA VAL A 42 8.46 1.20 -5.94
C VAL A 42 7.35 0.44 -6.64
N ALA A 43 6.69 1.07 -7.62
CA ALA A 43 5.77 0.36 -8.50
C ALA A 43 6.52 -0.51 -9.50
N GLY A 44 5.92 -1.64 -9.93
CA GLY A 44 6.53 -2.57 -10.89
C GLY A 44 6.77 -1.95 -12.27
N HIS A 45 7.62 -2.60 -13.08
CA HIS A 45 7.87 -2.40 -14.53
C HIS A 45 7.62 -1.00 -15.11
N GLY A 46 8.60 -0.10 -14.97
CA GLY A 46 8.54 1.24 -15.57
C GLY A 46 7.59 2.23 -14.87
N GLY A 47 6.98 1.81 -13.75
CA GLY A 47 6.03 2.61 -13.01
C GLY A 47 6.65 3.72 -12.15
N ALA A 48 5.81 4.35 -11.36
CA ALA A 48 6.18 5.43 -10.45
C ALA A 48 7.14 4.94 -9.35
N ARG A 49 7.99 5.86 -8.93
CA ARG A 49 8.93 5.69 -7.82
C ARG A 49 8.81 6.88 -6.90
N ASN A 50 8.76 6.62 -5.61
CA ASN A 50 8.93 7.65 -4.60
C ASN A 50 10.05 7.24 -3.65
N SER A 51 10.84 8.21 -3.25
CA SER A 51 11.82 8.06 -2.19
C SER A 51 11.94 9.35 -1.40
N MET A 52 12.54 9.25 -0.22
CA MET A 52 12.85 10.43 0.58
C MET A 52 14.27 10.40 1.09
N ASN A 53 14.88 11.57 1.17
CA ASN A 53 16.12 11.82 1.87
C ASN A 53 15.80 12.65 3.10
N ILE A 54 16.20 12.19 4.26
CA ILE A 54 15.99 12.90 5.53
C ILE A 54 17.33 13.46 5.96
N TYR A 55 17.35 14.75 6.25
CA TYR A 55 18.53 15.49 6.68
C TYR A 55 18.42 15.84 8.15
N LYS A 56 19.57 15.94 8.79
CA LYS A 56 19.68 16.42 10.17
C LYS A 56 19.09 17.83 10.25
N GLY A 57 18.29 18.06 11.30
CA GLY A 57 17.64 19.37 11.48
C GLY A 57 16.26 19.52 10.86
N GLY A 58 15.64 18.40 10.46
CA GLY A 58 14.22 18.36 10.11
C GLY A 58 13.88 18.71 8.65
N ASP A 59 14.86 18.71 7.74
CA ASP A 59 14.58 18.85 6.31
C ASP A 59 14.39 17.49 5.63
N ILE A 60 13.38 17.39 4.79
CA ILE A 60 13.00 16.17 4.08
C ILE A 60 12.87 16.48 2.58
N LEU A 61 13.64 15.80 1.75
CA LEU A 61 13.52 15.85 0.30
C LEU A 61 12.74 14.64 -0.19
N GLU A 62 11.52 14.85 -0.60
CA GLU A 62 10.69 13.87 -1.29
C GLU A 62 10.99 13.90 -2.79
N LEU A 63 11.22 12.74 -3.40
CA LEU A 63 11.47 12.56 -4.81
C LEU A 63 10.42 11.62 -5.40
N SER A 64 9.72 12.08 -6.44
CA SER A 64 8.73 11.29 -7.16
C SER A 64 9.07 11.29 -8.65
N TRP A 65 9.22 10.12 -9.28
CA TRP A 65 9.61 10.04 -10.69
C TRP A 65 9.09 8.79 -11.39
N SER A 66 9.08 8.83 -12.73
CA SER A 66 8.83 7.66 -13.56
C SER A 66 10.14 6.90 -13.82
N SER A 67 10.21 5.62 -13.52
CA SER A 67 11.40 4.81 -13.76
C SER A 67 11.71 4.61 -15.25
N GLY A 68 10.73 4.78 -16.14
CA GLY A 68 10.91 4.67 -17.58
C GLY A 68 11.61 5.87 -18.20
N THR A 69 11.30 7.09 -17.76
CA THR A 69 11.88 8.34 -18.30
C THR A 69 12.89 8.99 -17.38
N GLY A 70 12.84 8.67 -16.09
CA GLY A 70 13.57 9.38 -15.04
C GLY A 70 13.00 10.76 -14.72
N GLU A 71 11.97 11.21 -15.42
CA GLU A 71 11.34 12.51 -15.19
C GLU A 71 10.45 12.46 -13.96
N GLY A 72 10.46 13.52 -13.18
CA GLY A 72 9.74 13.59 -11.93
C GLY A 72 9.80 14.94 -11.27
N ARG A 73 9.53 14.96 -9.98
CA ARG A 73 9.44 16.15 -9.14
C ARG A 73 10.13 15.90 -7.82
N GLY A 74 10.85 16.90 -7.35
CA GLY A 74 11.43 16.95 -6.01
C GLY A 74 10.80 18.05 -5.19
N VAL A 75 10.48 17.77 -3.93
CA VAL A 75 9.95 18.72 -2.97
C VAL A 75 10.76 18.66 -1.69
N LEU A 76 11.33 19.79 -1.30
CA LEU A 76 12.02 19.93 -0.03
C LEU A 76 11.07 20.52 1.01
N TYR A 77 10.85 19.79 2.09
CA TYR A 77 10.07 20.22 3.24
C TYR A 77 10.97 20.49 4.44
N HIS A 78 10.48 21.30 5.36
CA HIS A 78 11.03 21.49 6.69
C HIS A 78 9.97 21.16 7.74
N LEU A 79 10.31 20.31 8.70
CA LEU A 79 9.48 20.03 9.86
C LEU A 79 9.54 21.22 10.82
N ASN A 80 8.41 21.88 10.98
CA ASN A 80 8.30 23.00 11.89
C ASN A 80 8.25 22.52 13.34
N LEU A 81 8.69 23.40 14.26
CA LEU A 81 8.63 23.15 15.70
C LEU A 81 7.19 23.20 16.23
N ASN A 82 6.96 22.62 17.40
CA ASN A 82 5.70 22.72 18.14
C ASN A 82 4.46 22.18 17.38
N GLN A 83 4.61 21.05 16.74
CA GLN A 83 3.51 20.36 16.04
C GLN A 83 2.80 21.23 15.01
N GLN A 84 3.54 22.05 14.30
CA GLN A 84 3.02 22.86 13.20
C GLN A 84 3.14 22.11 11.87
N VAL A 85 2.29 22.47 10.92
CA VAL A 85 2.34 21.91 9.57
C VAL A 85 3.70 22.15 8.93
N ALA A 86 4.31 21.11 8.34
CA ALA A 86 5.60 21.21 7.67
C ALA A 86 5.57 22.28 6.56
N SER A 87 6.65 23.04 6.44
CA SER A 87 6.80 24.08 5.41
C SER A 87 7.41 23.51 4.16
N LYS A 88 6.81 23.79 3.00
CA LYS A 88 7.45 23.53 1.71
C LYS A 88 8.47 24.63 1.42
N LEU A 89 9.76 24.26 1.35
CA LEU A 89 10.86 25.21 1.10
C LEU A 89 11.15 25.39 -0.38
N GLN A 90 11.18 24.27 -1.11
CA GLN A 90 11.53 24.28 -2.54
C GLN A 90 10.76 23.17 -3.25
N GLU A 91 10.47 23.41 -4.51
CA GLU A 91 9.87 22.45 -5.42
C GLU A 91 10.37 22.67 -6.82
N GLN A 92 10.77 21.61 -7.51
CA GLN A 92 11.23 21.69 -8.90
C GLN A 92 11.08 20.35 -9.62
N ASP A 93 11.02 20.43 -10.94
CA ASP A 93 11.13 19.27 -11.81
C ASP A 93 12.55 18.70 -11.74
N ILE A 94 12.61 17.37 -11.72
CA ILE A 94 13.87 16.64 -11.64
C ILE A 94 13.96 15.65 -12.79
N ARG A 95 15.19 15.25 -13.08
CA ARG A 95 15.47 14.07 -13.87
C ARG A 95 16.42 13.20 -13.10
N VAL A 96 15.98 12.00 -12.72
CA VAL A 96 16.79 11.01 -12.01
C VAL A 96 17.64 10.26 -13.03
N PRO A 97 18.89 10.64 -13.26
CA PRO A 97 19.84 9.83 -13.99
C PRO A 97 20.43 8.81 -13.02
N GLY A 98 20.73 7.61 -13.48
CA GLY A 98 21.09 6.48 -12.65
C GLY A 98 22.25 6.67 -11.64
N ASN A 99 23.03 7.75 -11.70
CA ASN A 99 24.22 7.96 -10.86
C ASN A 99 24.42 9.39 -10.34
N LYS A 100 23.44 10.28 -10.42
CA LYS A 100 23.58 11.65 -9.93
C LYS A 100 22.84 11.83 -8.60
N SER A 101 23.54 12.29 -7.58
CA SER A 101 22.91 12.77 -6.36
C SER A 101 22.14 14.07 -6.64
N LEU A 102 20.88 14.14 -6.20
CA LEU A 102 20.04 15.33 -6.32
C LEU A 102 20.15 16.29 -5.12
N HIS A 103 20.99 15.96 -4.12
CA HIS A 103 21.12 16.77 -2.90
C HIS A 103 21.48 18.23 -3.21
N SER A 104 22.47 18.45 -4.07
CA SER A 104 22.97 19.79 -4.42
C SER A 104 21.93 20.66 -5.13
N ASP A 105 21.01 20.03 -5.88
CA ASP A 105 19.96 20.74 -6.60
C ASP A 105 18.93 21.38 -5.62
N PHE A 106 18.91 20.89 -4.38
CA PHE A 106 18.11 21.40 -3.27
C PHE A 106 18.95 22.07 -2.16
N GLY A 107 20.19 22.44 -2.46
CA GLY A 107 21.08 23.09 -1.49
C GLY A 107 21.49 22.20 -0.32
N LYS A 108 21.45 20.88 -0.50
CA LYS A 108 21.80 19.88 0.50
C LYS A 108 23.07 19.12 0.13
N THR A 109 23.68 18.48 1.13
CA THR A 109 24.87 17.64 0.98
C THR A 109 24.64 16.24 1.55
N GLU A 110 25.41 15.26 1.09
CA GLU A 110 25.37 13.90 1.64
C GLU A 110 25.78 13.84 3.12
N ALA A 111 26.65 14.76 3.56
CA ALA A 111 27.10 14.82 4.98
C ALA A 111 25.96 15.20 5.96
N GLU A 112 24.93 15.85 5.47
CA GLU A 112 23.73 16.21 6.24
C GLU A 112 22.72 15.06 6.33
N LEU A 113 22.86 14.02 5.50
CA LEU A 113 21.93 12.88 5.54
C LEU A 113 21.92 12.19 6.89
N MET A 114 20.73 11.78 7.28
CA MET A 114 20.54 10.91 8.43
C MET A 114 21.01 9.49 8.10
N ASN A 115 21.73 8.88 9.01
CA ASN A 115 22.15 7.50 8.90
C ASN A 115 21.11 6.58 9.56
N PHE A 116 20.25 5.98 8.76
CA PHE A 116 19.18 5.10 9.24
C PHE A 116 19.67 3.84 9.97
N LYS A 117 20.90 3.38 9.71
CA LYS A 117 21.49 2.23 10.41
C LYS A 117 21.77 2.51 11.90
N GLN A 118 21.81 3.77 12.29
CA GLN A 118 22.07 4.20 13.69
C GLN A 118 20.79 4.42 14.49
N LEU A 119 19.62 4.28 13.86
CA LEU A 119 18.35 4.40 14.55
C LEU A 119 18.04 3.10 15.31
N ASP A 120 17.34 3.23 16.42
CA ASP A 120 16.82 2.10 17.19
C ASP A 120 15.52 1.59 16.54
N TRP A 121 15.67 0.74 15.52
CA TRP A 121 14.54 0.17 14.79
C TRP A 121 13.81 -0.85 15.64
N GLN A 122 12.53 -0.59 15.88
CA GLN A 122 11.62 -1.55 16.46
C GLN A 122 10.96 -2.37 15.32
N LYS A 123 11.10 -3.69 15.38
CA LYS A 123 10.36 -4.54 14.42
C LYS A 123 8.88 -4.45 14.73
N PHE A 124 8.09 -4.12 13.72
CA PHE A 124 6.69 -4.48 13.76
C PHE A 124 6.62 -6.00 13.69
N GLU A 125 6.63 -6.63 14.82
CA GLU A 125 6.14 -7.99 14.86
C GLU A 125 4.67 -7.88 14.42
N SER A 126 4.25 -8.73 13.53
CA SER A 126 2.83 -8.96 13.25
C SER A 126 2.22 -9.31 14.60
N SER A 127 1.86 -8.27 15.35
CA SER A 127 1.42 -8.40 16.72
C SER A 127 0.08 -9.07 16.71
N THR A 128 0.09 -10.28 17.18
CA THR A 128 -0.95 -10.74 18.08
C THR A 128 -1.22 -9.60 19.06
N SER A 129 -2.13 -8.69 18.64
CA SER A 129 -2.81 -7.66 19.43
C SER A 129 -2.14 -7.20 20.74
N THR A 130 -1.56 -6.00 20.74
CA THR A 130 -1.36 -5.22 21.96
C THR A 130 -2.66 -4.55 22.35
N THR A 131 -3.15 -4.94 23.50
CA THR A 131 -4.41 -4.58 24.13
C THR A 131 -4.44 -3.09 24.50
N ILE A 132 -5.21 -2.28 23.77
CA ILE A 132 -5.90 -1.16 24.40
C ILE A 132 -7.22 -1.75 24.91
N SER A 133 -7.49 -1.59 26.19
CA SER A 133 -8.64 -2.16 26.93
C SER A 133 -9.98 -1.87 26.23
N GLY A 134 -10.46 -2.84 25.51
CA GLY A 134 -11.72 -2.92 24.83
C GLY A 134 -11.70 -4.21 24.03
N GLU A 135 -12.62 -5.09 24.18
CA GLU A 135 -12.73 -6.48 23.70
C GLU A 135 -11.88 -6.81 22.46
N LYS A 136 -11.01 -7.84 22.59
CA LYS A 136 -10.19 -8.37 21.48
C LYS A 136 -11.10 -8.72 20.30
N GLN A 137 -11.16 -7.85 19.29
CA GLN A 137 -11.82 -8.21 18.04
C GLN A 137 -10.93 -9.26 17.34
N LYS A 138 -11.37 -10.51 17.33
CA LYS A 138 -10.69 -11.61 16.65
C LYS A 138 -10.55 -11.26 15.16
N ALA A 139 -9.33 -11.34 14.63
CA ALA A 139 -9.08 -11.06 13.21
C ALA A 139 -9.90 -12.03 12.34
N PRO A 140 -10.79 -11.54 11.47
CA PRO A 140 -11.64 -12.41 10.66
C PRO A 140 -10.86 -13.17 9.57
N TRP A 141 -9.63 -12.75 9.28
CA TRP A 141 -8.75 -13.38 8.30
C TRP A 141 -7.36 -13.69 8.86
N ASN A 142 -6.71 -14.74 8.33
CA ASN A 142 -5.38 -15.17 8.75
C ASN A 142 -4.70 -16.05 7.67
N PRO A 143 -3.38 -16.35 7.75
CA PRO A 143 -2.66 -17.15 6.75
C PRO A 143 -3.23 -18.56 6.52
N ASN A 144 -3.87 -19.18 7.50
CA ASN A 144 -4.47 -20.49 7.35
C ASN A 144 -5.72 -20.44 6.45
N LYS A 145 -6.57 -19.42 6.64
CA LYS A 145 -7.73 -19.16 5.78
C LYS A 145 -7.29 -18.79 4.36
N SER A 146 -6.20 -18.03 4.23
CA SER A 146 -5.57 -17.70 2.95
C SER A 146 -5.15 -18.97 2.18
N ALA A 147 -4.46 -19.91 2.83
CA ALA A 147 -4.05 -21.16 2.20
C ALA A 147 -5.23 -22.05 1.78
N LYS A 148 -6.31 -22.07 2.58
CA LYS A 148 -7.55 -22.79 2.23
C LYS A 148 -8.23 -22.16 1.00
N LEU A 149 -8.29 -20.82 0.93
CA LEU A 149 -8.86 -20.11 -0.22
C LEU A 149 -8.03 -20.38 -1.48
N GLU A 150 -6.71 -20.34 -1.39
CA GLU A 150 -5.83 -20.62 -2.53
C GLU A 150 -6.05 -22.02 -3.09
N ALA A 151 -6.13 -23.04 -2.20
CA ALA A 151 -6.42 -24.40 -2.62
C ALA A 151 -7.80 -24.55 -3.28
N PHE A 152 -8.81 -23.85 -2.76
CA PHE A 152 -10.14 -23.83 -3.35
C PHE A 152 -10.13 -23.15 -4.74
N ILE A 153 -9.50 -21.97 -4.87
CA ILE A 153 -9.45 -21.19 -6.13
C ILE A 153 -8.81 -22.00 -7.25
N LYS A 154 -7.75 -22.76 -6.95
CA LYS A 154 -7.11 -23.63 -7.91
C LYS A 154 -8.07 -24.66 -8.51
N GLY A 155 -8.73 -25.45 -7.65
CA GLY A 155 -9.67 -26.48 -8.10
C GLY A 155 -10.95 -25.90 -8.73
N TRP A 156 -11.42 -24.75 -8.22
CA TRP A 156 -12.57 -24.02 -8.75
C TRP A 156 -12.29 -23.52 -10.17
N GLY A 157 -11.14 -22.87 -10.40
CA GLY A 157 -10.75 -22.38 -11.72
C GLY A 157 -10.62 -23.50 -12.76
N GLU A 158 -10.07 -24.66 -12.38
CA GLU A 158 -9.98 -25.84 -13.24
C GLU A 158 -11.38 -26.32 -13.69
N ARG A 159 -12.37 -26.39 -12.76
CA ARG A 159 -13.74 -26.79 -13.07
C ARG A 159 -14.48 -25.82 -14.02
N LEU A 160 -14.14 -24.54 -13.96
CA LEU A 160 -14.72 -23.51 -14.85
C LEU A 160 -14.01 -23.43 -16.21
N GLY A 161 -12.97 -24.24 -16.47
CA GLY A 161 -12.13 -24.07 -17.66
C GLY A 161 -11.31 -22.78 -17.65
N GLN A 162 -11.12 -22.19 -16.49
CA GLN A 162 -10.32 -21.00 -16.22
C GLN A 162 -9.17 -21.35 -15.24
N PRO A 163 -8.25 -22.24 -15.61
CA PRO A 163 -7.14 -22.63 -14.76
C PRO A 163 -6.16 -21.47 -14.54
N ASN A 164 -5.14 -21.72 -13.70
CA ASN A 164 -3.97 -20.85 -13.52
C ASN A 164 -4.27 -19.51 -12.83
N TYR A 165 -5.27 -19.46 -11.94
CA TYR A 165 -5.40 -18.33 -11.03
C TYR A 165 -4.17 -18.22 -10.15
N GLN A 166 -3.54 -17.06 -10.18
CA GLN A 166 -2.40 -16.70 -9.36
C GLN A 166 -2.79 -15.61 -8.37
N LYS A 167 -2.19 -15.64 -7.19
CA LYS A 167 -2.34 -14.59 -6.19
C LYS A 167 -1.76 -13.29 -6.74
N GLY A 168 -2.51 -12.20 -6.65
CA GLY A 168 -2.14 -10.90 -7.20
C GLY A 168 -3.04 -10.47 -8.34
N ILE A 169 -2.67 -9.39 -9.02
CA ILE A 169 -3.42 -8.81 -10.13
C ILE A 169 -2.61 -8.92 -11.41
N ALA A 170 -3.30 -9.21 -12.50
CA ALA A 170 -2.77 -9.10 -13.84
C ALA A 170 -2.29 -7.66 -14.12
N GLY A 171 -1.03 -7.49 -14.59
CA GLY A 171 -0.48 -6.18 -14.94
C GLY A 171 0.26 -5.46 -13.83
N GLY A 172 0.38 -6.05 -12.66
CA GLY A 172 1.07 -5.49 -11.51
C GLY A 172 0.15 -5.15 -10.35
N ASP A 173 0.71 -4.57 -9.31
CA ASP A 173 -0.06 -4.16 -8.14
C ASP A 173 -0.88 -2.91 -8.44
N VAL A 174 -2.20 -3.04 -8.32
CA VAL A 174 -3.13 -1.91 -8.35
C VAL A 174 -3.38 -1.49 -6.91
N GLY A 175 -3.07 -0.25 -6.58
CA GLY A 175 -3.35 0.33 -5.27
C GLY A 175 -4.85 0.33 -4.96
N ALA A 176 -5.21 0.29 -3.68
CA ALA A 176 -6.61 0.35 -3.27
C ALA A 176 -7.31 1.65 -3.73
N ASP A 177 -6.54 2.70 -3.96
CA ASP A 177 -6.99 3.99 -4.49
C ASP A 177 -7.35 3.98 -5.97
N HIS A 178 -7.02 2.90 -6.70
CA HIS A 178 -7.36 2.68 -8.12
C HIS A 178 -8.51 1.69 -8.31
N LEU A 179 -9.25 1.36 -7.25
CA LEU A 179 -10.42 0.49 -7.29
C LEU A 179 -11.70 1.33 -7.40
N TYR A 180 -12.52 0.98 -8.36
CA TYR A 180 -13.80 1.64 -8.64
C TYR A 180 -14.93 0.63 -8.71
N THR A 181 -16.12 1.03 -8.32
CA THR A 181 -17.32 0.20 -8.56
C THR A 181 -17.69 0.23 -10.03
N LEU A 182 -17.93 -0.93 -10.63
CA LEU A 182 -18.57 -1.00 -11.94
C LEU A 182 -20.09 -0.93 -11.74
N ARG A 183 -20.73 0.06 -12.36
CA ARG A 183 -22.18 0.25 -12.31
C ARG A 183 -22.75 0.15 -13.71
N ASP A 184 -23.88 -0.54 -13.84
CA ASP A 184 -24.58 -0.70 -15.12
C ASP A 184 -25.44 0.53 -15.45
N ASP A 185 -25.82 1.31 -14.43
CA ASP A 185 -26.82 2.38 -14.51
C ASP A 185 -26.29 3.77 -14.10
N GLY A 186 -24.99 3.96 -14.00
CA GLY A 186 -24.41 5.24 -13.58
C GLY A 186 -22.90 5.30 -13.65
N PRO A 187 -22.32 6.44 -13.29
CA PRO A 187 -20.87 6.59 -13.26
C PRO A 187 -20.25 5.67 -12.21
N SER A 188 -19.09 5.11 -12.54
CA SER A 188 -18.28 4.35 -11.57
C SER A 188 -17.77 5.27 -10.47
N GLU A 189 -17.79 4.79 -9.23
CA GLU A 189 -17.36 5.53 -8.06
C GLU A 189 -16.10 4.89 -7.47
N LYS A 190 -15.18 5.71 -6.97
CA LYS A 190 -14.00 5.24 -6.26
C LYS A 190 -14.41 4.47 -5.00
N MET A 191 -13.85 3.28 -4.82
CA MET A 191 -14.13 2.46 -3.65
C MET A 191 -13.37 2.98 -2.42
N ASN A 192 -14.04 3.00 -1.27
CA ASN A 192 -13.38 3.15 0.01
C ASN A 192 -12.86 1.76 0.44
N ALA A 193 -11.65 1.43 -0.01
CA ALA A 193 -11.03 0.12 0.17
C ALA A 193 -9.59 0.24 0.67
N GLU A 194 -9.13 -0.80 1.37
CA GLU A 194 -7.75 -0.99 1.79
C GLU A 194 -7.35 -2.46 1.69
N TYR A 195 -6.05 -2.75 1.51
CA TYR A 195 -5.53 -4.11 1.61
C TYR A 195 -5.10 -4.41 3.04
N THR A 196 -5.40 -5.62 3.51
CA THR A 196 -5.10 -6.05 4.88
C THR A 196 -4.92 -7.57 4.97
N ASP A 197 -3.96 -8.02 5.76
CA ASP A 197 -3.71 -9.44 5.99
C ASP A 197 -4.62 -10.06 7.06
N THR A 198 -5.34 -9.23 7.80
CA THR A 198 -6.15 -9.65 8.96
C THR A 198 -7.66 -9.46 8.75
N GLY A 199 -8.06 -8.70 7.76
CA GLY A 199 -9.45 -8.29 7.60
C GLY A 199 -9.90 -7.22 8.61
N LEU A 200 -8.97 -6.66 9.40
CA LEU A 200 -9.19 -5.51 10.26
C LEU A 200 -8.73 -4.24 9.52
N GLY A 201 -9.35 -3.10 9.84
CA GLY A 201 -9.04 -1.83 9.21
C GLY A 201 -10.19 -0.83 9.30
N ASN A 202 -10.00 0.34 8.68
CA ASN A 202 -10.93 1.46 8.77
C ASN A 202 -11.78 1.65 7.50
N ALA A 203 -11.35 1.13 6.35
CA ALA A 203 -12.08 1.24 5.10
C ALA A 203 -13.39 0.44 5.12
N GLN A 204 -14.31 0.81 4.23
CA GLN A 204 -15.56 0.09 4.04
C GLN A 204 -15.32 -1.34 3.54
N TYR A 205 -14.34 -1.52 2.64
CA TYR A 205 -13.96 -2.81 2.08
C TYR A 205 -12.50 -3.11 2.42
N ARG A 206 -12.27 -4.14 3.22
CA ARG A 206 -10.94 -4.61 3.61
C ARG A 206 -10.61 -5.82 2.77
N ILE A 207 -9.77 -5.63 1.76
CA ILE A 207 -9.41 -6.66 0.79
C ILE A 207 -8.32 -7.53 1.42
N VAL A 208 -8.63 -8.79 1.62
CA VAL A 208 -7.73 -9.76 2.24
C VAL A 208 -7.00 -10.62 1.22
N GLU A 209 -7.58 -10.82 0.03
CA GLU A 209 -6.99 -11.62 -1.03
C GLU A 209 -7.42 -11.11 -2.41
N ARG A 210 -6.61 -11.45 -3.42
CA ARG A 210 -6.88 -11.19 -4.82
C ARG A 210 -6.25 -12.26 -5.69
N TYR A 211 -6.96 -12.68 -6.76
CA TYR A 211 -6.50 -13.69 -7.70
C TYR A 211 -6.84 -13.29 -9.12
N SER A 212 -5.94 -13.60 -10.07
CA SER A 212 -6.15 -13.33 -11.50
C SER A 212 -5.64 -14.49 -12.35
N ASN A 213 -6.30 -14.77 -13.48
CA ASN A 213 -5.89 -15.77 -14.48
C ASN A 213 -5.17 -15.10 -15.67
N TRP A 214 -3.97 -14.65 -15.45
CA TRP A 214 -3.14 -13.86 -16.36
C TRP A 214 -2.92 -14.43 -17.76
N ASP A 215 -2.76 -15.73 -17.87
CA ASP A 215 -2.48 -16.42 -19.10
C ASP A 215 -3.66 -16.45 -20.09
N LYS A 216 -4.79 -15.90 -19.68
CA LYS A 216 -6.03 -15.82 -20.50
C LYS A 216 -6.21 -14.48 -21.20
N TYR A 217 -5.18 -13.61 -21.26
CA TYR A 217 -5.33 -12.35 -21.98
C TYR A 217 -5.83 -12.57 -23.43
N PRO A 218 -6.85 -11.80 -23.90
CA PRO A 218 -7.46 -10.64 -23.25
C PRO A 218 -8.58 -10.96 -22.24
N ASP A 219 -9.00 -12.19 -22.07
CA ASP A 219 -10.13 -12.61 -21.23
C ASP A 219 -9.67 -12.86 -19.77
N VAL A 220 -9.03 -11.87 -19.17
CA VAL A 220 -8.53 -11.95 -17.79
C VAL A 220 -9.68 -11.72 -16.82
N HIS A 221 -9.81 -12.64 -15.86
CA HIS A 221 -10.70 -12.48 -14.72
C HIS A 221 -9.89 -12.20 -13.45
N SER A 222 -10.26 -11.16 -12.73
CA SER A 222 -9.66 -10.83 -11.43
C SER A 222 -10.73 -10.83 -10.35
N TYR A 223 -10.44 -11.51 -9.24
CA TYR A 223 -11.32 -11.61 -8.08
C TYR A 223 -10.67 -10.98 -6.85
N PHE A 224 -11.44 -10.17 -6.14
CA PHE A 224 -11.03 -9.47 -4.93
C PHE A 224 -11.93 -9.92 -3.78
N PHE A 225 -11.32 -10.42 -2.72
CA PHE A 225 -11.97 -10.97 -1.55
C PHE A 225 -11.92 -9.93 -0.44
N ALA A 226 -13.05 -9.36 -0.12
CA ALA A 226 -13.17 -8.26 0.83
C ALA A 226 -14.07 -8.61 2.00
N ILE A 227 -13.73 -8.08 3.17
CA ILE A 227 -14.57 -8.10 4.36
C ILE A 227 -15.05 -6.67 4.59
N THR A 228 -16.37 -6.47 4.65
CA THR A 228 -16.95 -5.14 4.87
C THR A 228 -16.70 -4.65 6.30
N LYS A 229 -16.88 -3.36 6.54
CA LYS A 229 -16.78 -2.78 7.89
C LYS A 229 -17.74 -3.44 8.90
N THR A 230 -18.84 -4.02 8.43
CA THR A 230 -19.80 -4.78 9.24
C THR A 230 -19.43 -6.26 9.44
N GLY A 231 -18.31 -6.72 8.83
CA GLY A 231 -17.84 -8.10 8.96
C GLY A 231 -18.37 -9.05 7.87
N GLU A 232 -19.13 -8.55 6.90
CA GLU A 232 -19.69 -9.37 5.82
C GLU A 232 -18.62 -9.71 4.78
N ALA A 233 -18.59 -10.96 4.34
CA ALA A 233 -17.75 -11.42 3.25
C ALA A 233 -18.35 -11.04 1.89
N ILE A 234 -17.56 -10.43 1.02
CA ILE A 234 -17.96 -10.10 -0.35
C ILE A 234 -16.83 -10.39 -1.33
N VAL A 235 -17.16 -11.02 -2.45
CA VAL A 235 -16.21 -11.24 -3.54
C VAL A 235 -16.59 -10.33 -4.71
N PHE A 236 -15.64 -9.49 -5.11
CA PHE A 236 -15.76 -8.67 -6.31
C PHE A 236 -15.07 -9.35 -7.49
N HIS A 237 -15.61 -9.12 -8.68
CA HIS A 237 -15.06 -9.54 -9.94
C HIS A 237 -14.75 -8.32 -10.82
N SER A 238 -13.61 -8.34 -11.49
CA SER A 238 -13.27 -7.42 -12.56
C SER A 238 -12.98 -8.20 -13.84
N PRO A 239 -13.74 -7.95 -14.90
CA PRO A 239 -13.48 -8.52 -16.23
C PRO A 239 -12.54 -7.65 -17.07
N THR A 240 -11.94 -6.60 -16.50
CA THR A 240 -11.19 -5.58 -17.24
C THR A 240 -9.72 -5.53 -16.84
N THR A 241 -8.88 -5.14 -17.80
CA THR A 241 -7.43 -4.96 -17.64
C THR A 241 -7.00 -3.55 -18.02
N ASN A 242 -7.83 -2.54 -17.76
CA ASN A 242 -7.62 -1.16 -18.22
C ASN A 242 -6.56 -0.43 -17.39
N GLY A 243 -5.28 -0.63 -17.74
CA GLY A 243 -4.22 0.33 -17.50
C GLY A 243 -4.05 0.88 -16.06
N GLY A 244 -4.15 0.02 -15.03
CA GLY A 244 -3.92 0.42 -13.65
C GLY A 244 -5.17 0.84 -12.86
N ILE A 245 -6.34 0.89 -13.49
CA ILE A 245 -7.63 1.07 -12.81
C ILE A 245 -8.43 -0.22 -12.93
N MET A 246 -9.01 -0.68 -11.82
CA MET A 246 -9.85 -1.87 -11.77
C MET A 246 -11.30 -1.47 -11.46
N TYR A 247 -12.20 -1.90 -12.33
CA TYR A 247 -13.64 -1.72 -12.15
C TYR A 247 -14.24 -3.00 -11.60
N LEU A 248 -14.78 -2.93 -10.40
CA LEU A 248 -15.22 -4.06 -9.62
C LEU A 248 -16.75 -4.08 -9.48
N LYS A 249 -17.36 -5.25 -9.68
CA LYS A 249 -18.74 -5.52 -9.30
C LYS A 249 -18.81 -6.77 -8.41
N PRO A 250 -19.79 -6.91 -7.53
CA PRO A 250 -20.00 -8.16 -6.82
C PRO A 250 -20.09 -9.32 -7.80
N THR A 251 -19.43 -10.43 -7.49
CA THR A 251 -19.49 -11.60 -8.37
C THR A 251 -20.88 -12.24 -8.35
N GLU A 252 -21.33 -12.71 -9.51
CA GLU A 252 -22.53 -13.52 -9.64
C GLU A 252 -22.28 -15.02 -9.35
N ASN A 253 -21.02 -15.41 -9.21
CA ASN A 253 -20.66 -16.79 -8.93
C ASN A 253 -20.88 -17.11 -7.45
N THR A 254 -21.91 -17.89 -7.20
CA THR A 254 -22.35 -18.25 -5.84
C THR A 254 -21.40 -19.21 -5.14
N GLU A 255 -20.63 -20.03 -5.88
CA GLU A 255 -19.72 -21.01 -5.28
C GLU A 255 -18.53 -20.31 -4.62
N ILE A 256 -17.87 -19.37 -5.32
CA ILE A 256 -16.74 -18.62 -4.77
C ILE A 256 -17.18 -17.70 -3.63
N GLN A 257 -18.36 -17.10 -3.75
CA GLN A 257 -18.94 -16.26 -2.69
C GLN A 257 -19.24 -17.07 -1.43
N ALA A 258 -19.82 -18.25 -1.58
CA ALA A 258 -20.17 -19.13 -0.46
C ALA A 258 -18.90 -19.64 0.26
N GLU A 259 -17.89 -20.06 -0.49
CA GLU A 259 -16.63 -20.53 0.11
C GLU A 259 -15.91 -19.42 0.86
N PHE A 260 -15.82 -18.23 0.30
CA PHE A 260 -15.19 -17.11 0.99
C PHE A 260 -15.95 -16.74 2.28
N LYS A 261 -17.29 -16.69 2.21
CA LYS A 261 -18.13 -16.47 3.39
C LYS A 261 -17.88 -17.53 4.47
N ARG A 262 -17.87 -18.81 4.09
CA ARG A 262 -17.58 -19.93 5.01
C ARG A 262 -16.23 -19.75 5.71
N LEU A 263 -15.19 -19.36 4.95
CA LEU A 263 -13.85 -19.13 5.50
C LEU A 263 -13.81 -17.95 6.46
N VAL A 264 -14.51 -16.85 6.16
CA VAL A 264 -14.59 -15.68 7.06
C VAL A 264 -15.28 -16.05 8.37
N GLU A 265 -16.36 -16.84 8.32
CA GLU A 265 -17.16 -17.28 9.47
C GLU A 265 -16.51 -18.45 10.25
N GLU A 266 -15.50 -19.11 9.69
CA GLU A 266 -14.75 -20.18 10.36
C GLU A 266 -14.00 -19.63 11.59
N GLU A 267 -14.13 -20.27 12.77
CA GLU A 267 -13.49 -19.89 14.03
C GLU A 267 -11.98 -20.17 14.10
#